data_29be7da8dc24e50eb18aa1e8e2fb3e51
#
_entry.id   29be7da8dc24e50eb18aa1e8e2fb3e51
#
_cell.length_a   1.000
_cell.length_b   1.000
_cell.length_c   1.000
_cell.angle_alpha   90.00
_cell.angle_beta   90.00
_cell.angle_gamma   90.00
#
_symmetry.space_group_name_H-M   'P 1'
#
loop_
_entity.id
_entity.type
_entity.pdbx_description
1 polymer ?
#
loop_
_entity_poly.entity_id
_entity_poly.type
_entity_poly.pdbx_seq_one_letter_code
_entity_poly.pdbx_strand_id
1 'polypeptide(L)'
;SWNLEEQAQNPDSICYSPGYILSHPAQTLVLVGNSLILPPLEEIGALLAHPLDNVIAMGTLAGNIGISLVRVLCGYAAAVLLGVPLGVAMGYYAGLHRLLNLFLGMFRPIPPLAWVPLVLAWFGVSSLATAMGLPRSELYYYLNNLKISMLFIIFIGALFPILTSAVHGVQTVNRTLVDSARVLGASERDIFTKILLPAAAPSIVNGLRIGLGVAWMCLVSAEMLPGSLSGVGYLITHAYTVGRTDVVIAGMISISVVGALLDMAFQWIERRKYAWKQFSR
;
A
#
# COMPACT_ATOMS: atom_id res chain seq x y z
N SER A 1 22.46 -38.18 -23.88
CA SER A 1 23.03 -38.49 -22.54
C SER A 1 23.58 -37.20 -21.97
N TRP A 2 22.89 -36.64 -21.01
CA TRP A 2 23.29 -35.42 -20.29
C TRP A 2 24.43 -35.83 -19.37
N ASN A 3 25.58 -35.16 -19.52
CA ASN A 3 26.77 -35.45 -18.71
C ASN A 3 26.64 -34.74 -17.37
N LEU A 4 26.07 -35.43 -16.39
CA LEU A 4 25.76 -34.93 -15.05
C LEU A 4 27.02 -34.56 -14.24
N GLU A 5 28.19 -35.12 -14.61
CA GLU A 5 29.47 -34.80 -13.97
C GLU A 5 29.99 -33.42 -14.37
N GLU A 6 29.72 -32.98 -15.60
CA GLU A 6 30.14 -31.67 -16.12
C GLU A 6 29.30 -30.53 -15.53
N GLN A 7 28.05 -30.81 -15.18
CA GLN A 7 27.15 -29.86 -14.50
C GLN A 7 27.44 -29.71 -13.00
N ALA A 8 27.97 -30.75 -12.36
CA ALA A 8 28.35 -30.69 -10.94
C ALA A 8 29.60 -29.80 -10.69
N GLN A 9 30.35 -29.48 -11.73
CA GLN A 9 31.52 -28.59 -11.65
C GLN A 9 31.22 -27.12 -11.93
N ASN A 10 30.01 -26.81 -12.39
CA ASN A 10 29.59 -25.42 -12.64
C ASN A 10 28.46 -25.01 -11.65
N PRO A 11 28.81 -24.26 -10.59
CA PRO A 11 27.84 -23.89 -9.54
C PRO A 11 26.70 -23.01 -10.04
N ASP A 12 26.75 -22.44 -11.25
CA ASP A 12 25.74 -21.54 -11.79
C ASP A 12 24.68 -22.25 -12.67
N SER A 13 24.82 -23.56 -12.92
CA SER A 13 23.91 -24.32 -13.79
C SER A 13 23.07 -25.36 -13.01
N ILE A 14 22.11 -24.91 -12.21
CA ILE A 14 21.34 -25.83 -11.36
C ILE A 14 20.01 -26.21 -12.02
N CYS A 15 20.02 -27.28 -12.83
CA CYS A 15 18.85 -28.07 -13.14
C CYS A 15 19.02 -29.47 -12.55
N TYR A 16 18.60 -29.68 -11.30
CA TYR A 16 18.64 -31.02 -10.71
C TYR A 16 17.48 -31.86 -11.23
N SER A 17 17.79 -33.02 -11.82
CA SER A 17 16.77 -34.02 -12.06
C SER A 17 16.29 -34.62 -10.71
N PRO A 18 15.01 -34.99 -10.57
CA PRO A 18 14.52 -35.63 -9.34
C PRO A 18 15.32 -36.87 -8.92
N GLY A 19 15.91 -37.58 -9.86
CA GLY A 19 16.75 -38.75 -9.60
C GLY A 19 18.09 -38.42 -8.96
N TYR A 20 18.71 -37.26 -9.28
CA TYR A 20 19.95 -36.80 -8.66
C TYR A 20 19.73 -36.40 -7.20
N ILE A 21 18.64 -35.73 -6.92
CA ILE A 21 18.25 -35.31 -5.56
C ILE A 21 18.07 -36.54 -4.64
N LEU A 22 17.45 -37.60 -5.14
CA LEU A 22 17.22 -38.82 -4.38
C LEU A 22 18.51 -39.65 -4.13
N SER A 23 19.48 -39.59 -5.06
CA SER A 23 20.72 -40.36 -4.94
C SER A 23 21.81 -39.66 -4.11
N HIS A 24 21.73 -38.33 -3.92
CA HIS A 24 22.72 -37.55 -3.19
C HIS A 24 22.10 -36.56 -2.17
N PRO A 25 21.34 -37.07 -1.19
CA PRO A 25 20.56 -36.24 -0.27
C PRO A 25 21.44 -35.30 0.57
N ALA A 26 22.62 -35.72 0.96
CA ALA A 26 23.52 -34.91 1.79
C ALA A 26 24.14 -33.73 1.01
N GLN A 27 24.49 -33.92 -0.25
CA GLN A 27 25.03 -32.85 -1.11
C GLN A 27 23.93 -31.85 -1.51
N THR A 28 22.72 -32.36 -1.76
CA THR A 28 21.56 -31.53 -2.07
C THR A 28 21.16 -30.67 -0.86
N LEU A 29 21.22 -31.24 0.35
CA LEU A 29 20.94 -30.49 1.59
C LEU A 29 21.95 -29.37 1.83
N VAL A 30 23.23 -29.58 1.53
CA VAL A 30 24.29 -28.56 1.67
C VAL A 30 24.14 -27.47 0.60
N LEU A 31 23.84 -27.85 -0.65
CA LEU A 31 23.62 -26.87 -1.73
C LEU A 31 22.33 -26.06 -1.55
N VAL A 32 21.24 -26.70 -1.10
CA VAL A 32 19.97 -26.06 -0.75
C VAL A 32 20.14 -25.21 0.51
N GLY A 33 20.99 -25.62 1.45
CA GLY A 33 21.27 -24.84 2.66
C GLY A 33 22.14 -23.59 2.44
N ASN A 34 22.99 -23.60 1.40
CA ASN A 34 24.00 -22.53 1.25
C ASN A 34 23.69 -21.44 0.21
N SER A 35 22.82 -21.67 -0.74
CA SER A 35 22.62 -20.68 -1.80
C SER A 35 21.20 -20.45 -2.33
N LEU A 36 20.25 -21.37 -2.08
CA LEU A 36 18.91 -21.26 -2.71
C LEU A 36 17.78 -20.84 -1.79
N ILE A 37 17.89 -20.99 -0.46
CA ILE A 37 16.76 -20.77 0.45
C ILE A 37 16.98 -19.60 1.41
N LEU A 38 18.19 -19.40 1.91
CA LEU A 38 18.50 -18.28 2.81
C LEU A 38 19.84 -17.67 2.43
N PRO A 39 19.85 -16.47 1.85
CA PRO A 39 21.09 -15.74 1.62
C PRO A 39 21.77 -15.42 2.96
N PRO A 40 23.10 -15.27 3.00
CA PRO A 40 23.83 -14.90 4.20
C PRO A 40 23.25 -13.63 4.81
N LEU A 41 23.02 -13.61 6.11
CA LEU A 41 22.49 -12.44 6.81
C LEU A 41 23.38 -11.21 6.64
N GLU A 42 24.67 -11.43 6.41
CA GLU A 42 25.66 -10.37 6.15
C GLU A 42 25.36 -9.59 4.85
N GLU A 43 24.97 -10.29 3.77
CA GLU A 43 24.61 -9.64 2.50
C GLU A 43 23.34 -8.83 2.62
N ILE A 44 22.33 -9.36 3.32
CA ILE A 44 21.10 -8.64 3.60
C ILE A 44 21.40 -7.41 4.46
N GLY A 45 22.26 -7.57 5.49
CA GLY A 45 22.68 -6.49 6.36
C GLY A 45 23.43 -5.39 5.61
N ALA A 46 24.32 -5.76 4.69
CA ALA A 46 25.07 -4.83 3.85
C ALA A 46 24.16 -4.02 2.93
N LEU A 47 23.17 -4.65 2.27
CA LEU A 47 22.18 -3.97 1.43
C LEU A 47 21.31 -2.97 2.22
N LEU A 48 20.95 -3.31 3.46
CA LEU A 48 20.19 -2.42 4.32
C LEU A 48 21.04 -1.30 4.92
N ALA A 49 22.34 -1.55 5.16
CA ALA A 49 23.28 -0.55 5.65
C ALA A 49 23.66 0.48 4.59
N HIS A 50 23.66 0.08 3.33
CA HIS A 50 24.02 0.92 2.18
C HIS A 50 22.84 1.10 1.19
N PRO A 51 21.72 1.72 1.61
CA PRO A 51 20.49 1.81 0.81
C PRO A 51 20.62 2.73 -0.42
N LEU A 52 21.73 3.44 -0.55
CA LEU A 52 22.05 4.34 -1.67
C LEU A 52 22.87 3.66 -2.78
N ASP A 53 23.33 2.43 -2.57
CA ASP A 53 24.04 1.69 -3.60
C ASP A 53 23.08 1.19 -4.68
N ASN A 54 23.57 1.16 -5.92
CA ASN A 54 22.79 0.65 -7.04
C ASN A 54 22.62 -0.87 -6.91
N VAL A 55 21.40 -1.30 -6.79
CA VAL A 55 21.02 -2.71 -6.68
C VAL A 55 20.54 -3.19 -8.06
N ILE A 56 21.28 -4.16 -8.65
CA ILE A 56 20.91 -4.85 -9.92
C ILE A 56 20.63 -3.86 -11.08
N ALA A 57 21.35 -2.74 -11.20
CA ALA A 57 21.13 -1.69 -12.22
C ALA A 57 19.71 -1.09 -12.24
N MET A 58 18.93 -1.27 -11.16
CA MET A 58 17.54 -0.80 -11.01
C MET A 58 17.40 0.44 -10.11
N GLY A 59 18.47 1.17 -9.93
CA GLY A 59 18.52 2.30 -9.00
C GLY A 59 18.79 1.88 -7.56
N THR A 60 18.73 2.85 -6.67
CA THR A 60 19.01 2.64 -5.25
C THR A 60 17.77 2.13 -4.52
N LEU A 61 17.94 1.38 -3.44
CA LEU A 61 16.84 0.92 -2.59
C LEU A 61 16.04 2.12 -2.04
N ALA A 62 16.74 3.15 -1.56
CA ALA A 62 16.12 4.38 -1.07
C ALA A 62 15.33 5.14 -2.15
N GLY A 63 15.84 5.18 -3.39
CA GLY A 63 15.13 5.80 -4.52
C GLY A 63 13.82 5.09 -4.85
N ASN A 64 13.83 3.75 -4.87
CA ASN A 64 12.61 2.95 -5.09
C ASN A 64 11.60 3.14 -3.96
N ILE A 65 12.05 3.19 -2.69
CA ILE A 65 11.18 3.51 -1.54
C ILE A 65 10.56 4.89 -1.70
N GLY A 66 11.35 5.89 -2.10
CA GLY A 66 10.88 7.26 -2.32
C GLY A 66 9.77 7.35 -3.37
N ILE A 67 9.95 6.66 -4.51
CA ILE A 67 8.94 6.61 -5.57
C ILE A 67 7.67 5.91 -5.08
N SER A 68 7.78 4.80 -4.35
CA SER A 68 6.66 4.10 -3.74
C SER A 68 5.90 4.98 -2.75
N LEU A 69 6.61 5.75 -1.90
CA LEU A 69 6.00 6.70 -0.96
C LEU A 69 5.20 7.79 -1.68
N VAL A 70 5.74 8.38 -2.73
CA VAL A 70 5.02 9.41 -3.51
C VAL A 70 3.75 8.81 -4.13
N ARG A 71 3.82 7.62 -4.70
CA ARG A 71 2.64 6.93 -5.28
C ARG A 71 1.55 6.67 -4.25
N VAL A 72 1.92 6.10 -3.08
CA VAL A 72 0.93 5.80 -2.05
C VAL A 72 0.29 7.08 -1.52
N LEU A 73 1.07 8.13 -1.29
CA LEU A 73 0.53 9.39 -0.79
C LEU A 73 -0.43 10.05 -1.79
N CYS A 74 -0.12 10.02 -3.09
CA CYS A 74 -1.02 10.55 -4.13
C CYS A 74 -2.35 9.77 -4.21
N GLY A 75 -2.30 8.44 -4.31
CA GLY A 75 -3.51 7.61 -4.37
C GLY A 75 -4.33 7.67 -3.08
N TYR A 76 -3.65 7.67 -1.94
CA TYR A 76 -4.27 7.82 -0.62
C TYR A 76 -4.92 9.20 -0.43
N ALA A 77 -4.26 10.29 -0.85
CA ALA A 77 -4.84 11.63 -0.79
C ALA A 77 -6.14 11.73 -1.58
N ALA A 78 -6.20 11.12 -2.77
CA ALA A 78 -7.44 11.06 -3.54
C ALA A 78 -8.54 10.29 -2.79
N ALA A 79 -8.19 9.18 -2.12
CA ALA A 79 -9.13 8.40 -1.31
C ALA A 79 -9.63 9.19 -0.08
N VAL A 80 -8.78 9.98 0.56
CA VAL A 80 -9.15 10.86 1.68
C VAL A 80 -10.09 11.96 1.21
N LEU A 81 -9.73 12.65 0.12
CA LEU A 81 -10.52 13.77 -0.43
C LEU A 81 -11.94 13.36 -0.83
N LEU A 82 -12.14 12.15 -1.29
CA LEU A 82 -13.46 11.63 -1.67
C LEU A 82 -14.12 10.83 -0.53
N GLY A 83 -13.35 9.98 0.15
CA GLY A 83 -13.87 9.05 1.14
C GLY A 83 -14.37 9.73 2.41
N VAL A 84 -13.64 10.74 2.91
CA VAL A 84 -14.05 11.44 4.14
C VAL A 84 -15.34 12.25 3.92
N PRO A 85 -15.43 13.16 2.92
CA PRO A 85 -16.67 13.92 2.71
C PRO A 85 -17.87 13.02 2.40
N LEU A 86 -17.66 12.00 1.54
CA LEU A 86 -18.72 11.06 1.20
C LEU A 86 -19.17 10.24 2.42
N GLY A 87 -18.24 9.75 3.22
CA GLY A 87 -18.52 8.99 4.44
C GLY A 87 -19.25 9.83 5.49
N VAL A 88 -18.83 11.07 5.70
CA VAL A 88 -19.51 12.02 6.60
C VAL A 88 -20.92 12.32 6.10
N ALA A 89 -21.09 12.58 4.79
CA ALA A 89 -22.39 12.82 4.18
C ALA A 89 -23.33 11.61 4.31
N MET A 90 -22.81 10.40 4.07
CA MET A 90 -23.57 9.15 4.26
C MET A 90 -23.92 8.91 5.73
N GLY A 91 -23.03 9.26 6.65
CA GLY A 91 -23.30 9.14 8.10
C GLY A 91 -24.39 10.08 8.56
N TYR A 92 -24.46 11.29 7.99
CA TYR A 92 -25.43 12.32 8.34
C TYR A 92 -26.80 12.12 7.66
N TYR A 93 -26.82 11.84 6.35
CA TYR A 93 -28.04 11.69 5.57
C TYR A 93 -28.45 10.21 5.44
N ALA A 94 -29.49 9.78 6.18
CA ALA A 94 -29.97 8.40 6.16
C ALA A 94 -30.43 7.91 4.77
N GLY A 95 -30.99 8.80 3.93
CA GLY A 95 -31.38 8.48 2.55
C GLY A 95 -30.18 8.17 1.67
N LEU A 96 -29.13 8.99 1.75
CA LEU A 96 -27.87 8.78 1.03
C LEU A 96 -27.17 7.50 1.50
N HIS A 97 -27.21 7.25 2.81
CA HIS A 97 -26.66 6.01 3.38
C HIS A 97 -27.33 4.77 2.79
N ARG A 98 -28.68 4.72 2.75
CA ARG A 98 -29.42 3.57 2.22
C ARG A 98 -29.09 3.31 0.75
N LEU A 99 -29.06 4.37 -0.06
CA LEU A 99 -28.77 4.28 -1.50
C LEU A 99 -27.34 3.79 -1.75
N LEU A 100 -26.34 4.47 -1.17
CA LEU A 100 -24.95 4.20 -1.45
C LEU A 100 -24.43 2.96 -0.72
N ASN A 101 -24.95 2.62 0.46
CA ASN A 101 -24.50 1.45 1.21
C ASN A 101 -24.81 0.14 0.46
N LEU A 102 -25.95 0.07 -0.23
CA LEU A 102 -26.27 -1.09 -1.07
C LEU A 102 -25.27 -1.21 -2.21
N PHE A 103 -25.02 -0.11 -2.94
CA PHE A 103 -24.10 -0.08 -4.06
C PHE A 103 -22.65 -0.36 -3.63
N LEU A 104 -22.14 0.38 -2.66
CA LEU A 104 -20.77 0.21 -2.16
C LEU A 104 -20.55 -1.15 -1.48
N GLY A 105 -21.61 -1.70 -0.85
CA GLY A 105 -21.58 -3.02 -0.24
C GLY A 105 -21.30 -4.14 -1.24
N MET A 106 -21.71 -3.99 -2.49
CA MET A 106 -21.43 -4.96 -3.57
C MET A 106 -19.96 -4.94 -4.01
N PHE A 107 -19.30 -3.77 -3.93
CA PHE A 107 -17.90 -3.62 -4.35
C PHE A 107 -16.90 -3.90 -3.24
N ARG A 108 -17.29 -3.72 -1.96
CA ARG A 108 -16.41 -3.93 -0.81
C ARG A 108 -15.74 -5.30 -0.73
N PRO A 109 -16.42 -6.45 -1.01
CA PRO A 109 -15.79 -7.77 -0.94
C PRO A 109 -14.80 -8.03 -2.07
N ILE A 110 -14.75 -7.18 -3.11
CA ILE A 110 -13.83 -7.35 -4.25
C ILE A 110 -12.43 -6.92 -3.80
N PRO A 111 -11.44 -7.83 -3.75
CA PRO A 111 -10.07 -7.47 -3.41
C PRO A 111 -9.54 -6.40 -4.37
N PRO A 112 -8.78 -5.39 -3.89
CA PRO A 112 -8.23 -4.34 -4.77
C PRO A 112 -7.41 -4.88 -5.94
N LEU A 113 -6.71 -6.00 -5.76
CA LEU A 113 -5.95 -6.67 -6.82
C LEU A 113 -6.82 -7.28 -7.93
N ALA A 114 -8.06 -7.64 -7.64
CA ALA A 114 -8.97 -8.16 -8.66
C ALA A 114 -9.37 -7.10 -9.69
N TRP A 115 -9.22 -5.82 -9.36
CA TRP A 115 -9.47 -4.70 -10.28
C TRP A 115 -8.37 -4.50 -11.32
N VAL A 116 -7.17 -5.10 -11.12
CA VAL A 116 -6.01 -4.91 -11.97
C VAL A 116 -6.28 -5.13 -13.46
N PRO A 117 -6.86 -6.26 -13.91
CA PRO A 117 -7.10 -6.48 -15.33
C PRO A 117 -8.02 -5.41 -15.95
N LEU A 118 -9.06 -5.02 -15.19
CA LEU A 118 -10.03 -4.02 -15.63
C LEU A 118 -9.40 -2.62 -15.72
N VAL A 119 -8.61 -2.26 -14.71
CA VAL A 119 -7.92 -0.97 -14.63
C VAL A 119 -6.86 -0.85 -15.71
N LEU A 120 -6.13 -1.93 -16.00
CA LEU A 120 -5.18 -1.98 -17.11
C LEU A 120 -5.89 -1.90 -18.46
N ALA A 121 -7.07 -2.50 -18.61
CA ALA A 121 -7.87 -2.38 -19.82
C ALA A 121 -8.38 -0.94 -20.05
N TRP A 122 -8.76 -0.22 -18.98
CA TRP A 122 -9.27 1.15 -19.06
C TRP A 122 -8.19 2.20 -19.25
N PHE A 123 -7.13 2.14 -18.45
CA PHE A 123 -6.09 3.17 -18.40
C PHE A 123 -4.78 2.74 -19.06
N GLY A 124 -4.63 1.45 -19.38
CA GLY A 124 -3.39 0.90 -19.91
C GLY A 124 -2.22 1.17 -18.96
N VAL A 125 -1.06 1.44 -19.55
CA VAL A 125 0.16 1.88 -18.85
C VAL A 125 0.32 3.41 -18.83
N SER A 126 -0.77 4.15 -19.07
CA SER A 126 -0.76 5.61 -19.10
C SER A 126 -0.32 6.18 -17.75
N SER A 127 0.53 7.19 -17.83
CA SER A 127 0.99 7.95 -16.66
C SER A 127 0.17 9.24 -16.48
N LEU A 128 0.23 9.82 -15.30
CA LEU A 128 -0.40 11.11 -15.02
C LEU A 128 0.15 12.20 -15.96
N ALA A 129 1.45 12.16 -16.28
CA ALA A 129 2.09 13.07 -17.23
C ALA A 129 1.48 12.99 -18.64
N THR A 130 1.22 11.75 -19.10
CA THR A 130 0.61 11.52 -20.42
C THR A 130 -0.85 11.97 -20.46
N ALA A 131 -1.60 11.72 -19.39
CA ALA A 131 -3.00 12.14 -19.28
C ALA A 131 -3.18 13.66 -19.24
N MET A 132 -2.21 14.38 -18.64
CA MET A 132 -2.21 15.85 -18.58
C MET A 132 -1.62 16.51 -19.84
N GLY A 133 -1.12 15.74 -20.80
CA GLY A 133 -0.52 16.27 -22.04
C GLY A 133 0.69 17.17 -21.83
N LEU A 134 1.47 16.92 -20.75
CA LEU A 134 2.59 17.79 -20.38
C LEU A 134 3.76 17.63 -21.37
N PRO A 135 4.42 18.77 -21.74
CA PRO A 135 5.65 18.70 -22.52
C PRO A 135 6.76 17.99 -21.72
N ARG A 136 7.74 17.40 -22.43
CA ARG A 136 8.88 16.70 -21.84
C ARG A 136 9.78 17.66 -21.06
N SER A 137 9.39 17.95 -19.82
CA SER A 137 10.10 18.72 -18.82
C SER A 137 10.55 17.83 -17.65
N GLU A 138 11.31 18.35 -16.71
CA GLU A 138 11.66 17.60 -15.48
C GLU A 138 10.40 17.10 -14.75
N LEU A 139 9.37 17.94 -14.69
CA LEU A 139 8.07 17.57 -14.09
C LEU A 139 7.44 16.36 -14.81
N TYR A 140 7.60 16.24 -16.13
CA TYR A 140 7.13 15.08 -16.89
C TYR A 140 7.78 13.78 -16.39
N TYR A 141 9.10 13.78 -16.12
CA TYR A 141 9.79 12.57 -15.65
C TYR A 141 9.30 12.12 -14.27
N TYR A 142 9.04 13.05 -13.35
CA TYR A 142 8.47 12.70 -12.04
C TYR A 142 7.05 12.17 -12.16
N LEU A 143 6.18 12.84 -12.93
CA LEU A 143 4.78 12.46 -13.12
C LEU A 143 4.63 11.21 -14.00
N ASN A 144 5.61 10.88 -14.83
CA ASN A 144 5.61 9.65 -15.62
C ASN A 144 5.76 8.39 -14.76
N ASN A 145 6.36 8.49 -13.58
CA ASN A 145 6.41 7.41 -12.60
C ASN A 145 5.07 7.15 -11.91
N LEU A 146 4.12 8.10 -11.99
CA LEU A 146 2.78 8.00 -11.41
C LEU A 146 1.81 7.39 -12.44
N LYS A 147 1.71 6.08 -12.49
CA LYS A 147 0.76 5.41 -13.39
C LYS A 147 -0.65 5.48 -12.82
N ILE A 148 -1.61 5.87 -13.64
CA ILE A 148 -3.02 6.04 -13.24
C ILE A 148 -3.59 4.72 -12.74
N SER A 149 -3.24 3.60 -13.38
CA SER A 149 -3.66 2.27 -12.96
C SER A 149 -3.24 1.93 -11.52
N MET A 150 -2.01 2.25 -11.13
CA MET A 150 -1.53 2.03 -9.76
C MET A 150 -2.22 2.95 -8.75
N LEU A 151 -2.35 4.25 -9.09
CA LEU A 151 -3.03 5.22 -8.24
C LEU A 151 -4.50 4.81 -7.99
N PHE A 152 -5.17 4.26 -8.99
CA PHE A 152 -6.55 3.79 -8.86
C PHE A 152 -6.67 2.58 -7.92
N ILE A 153 -5.73 1.62 -7.98
CA ILE A 153 -5.71 0.45 -7.09
C ILE A 153 -5.49 0.90 -5.64
N ILE A 154 -4.56 1.83 -5.41
CA ILE A 154 -4.29 2.42 -4.10
C ILE A 154 -5.55 3.15 -3.58
N PHE A 155 -6.16 3.95 -4.46
CA PHE A 155 -7.39 4.70 -4.16
C PHE A 155 -8.51 3.77 -3.71
N ILE A 156 -8.83 2.72 -4.48
CA ILE A 156 -9.89 1.76 -4.11
C ILE A 156 -9.56 1.04 -2.81
N GLY A 157 -8.31 0.62 -2.61
CA GLY A 157 -7.88 -0.05 -1.39
C GLY A 157 -8.08 0.80 -0.14
N ALA A 158 -7.75 2.10 -0.22
CA ALA A 158 -7.90 3.03 0.90
C ALA A 158 -9.33 3.54 1.10
N LEU A 159 -10.11 3.66 0.03
CA LEU A 159 -11.44 4.29 0.04
C LEU A 159 -12.40 3.63 1.02
N PHE A 160 -12.52 2.29 0.97
CA PHE A 160 -13.50 1.57 1.78
C PHE A 160 -13.24 1.66 3.29
N PRO A 161 -12.02 1.45 3.81
CA PRO A 161 -11.73 1.66 5.23
C PRO A 161 -12.03 3.08 5.70
N ILE A 162 -11.62 4.09 4.92
CA ILE A 162 -11.82 5.50 5.23
C ILE A 162 -13.33 5.82 5.28
N LEU A 163 -14.05 5.46 4.24
CA LEU A 163 -15.48 5.72 4.11
C LEU A 163 -16.28 5.05 5.23
N THR A 164 -15.99 3.77 5.51
CA THR A 164 -16.69 3.02 6.56
C THR A 164 -16.48 3.63 7.93
N SER A 165 -15.23 4.01 8.25
CA SER A 165 -14.90 4.61 9.53
C SER A 165 -15.48 6.01 9.67
N ALA A 166 -15.58 6.78 8.58
CA ALA A 166 -16.24 8.08 8.58
C ALA A 166 -17.76 7.96 8.80
N VAL A 167 -18.42 7.04 8.11
CA VAL A 167 -19.84 6.73 8.32
C VAL A 167 -20.10 6.33 9.77
N HIS A 168 -19.31 5.36 10.26
CA HIS A 168 -19.45 4.86 11.64
C HIS A 168 -19.22 5.97 12.66
N GLY A 169 -18.18 6.79 12.44
CA GLY A 169 -17.85 7.91 13.32
C GLY A 169 -19.01 8.89 13.49
N VAL A 170 -19.69 9.22 12.40
CA VAL A 170 -20.85 10.13 12.43
C VAL A 170 -22.07 9.47 13.08
N GLN A 171 -22.33 8.20 12.79
CA GLN A 171 -23.50 7.49 13.30
C GLN A 171 -23.42 7.16 14.80
N THR A 172 -22.20 7.07 15.35
CA THR A 172 -21.97 6.77 16.77
C THR A 172 -21.98 8.00 17.68
N VAL A 173 -22.13 9.20 17.12
CA VAL A 173 -22.27 10.42 17.93
C VAL A 173 -23.55 10.35 18.78
N ASN A 174 -23.42 10.64 20.07
CA ASN A 174 -24.54 10.57 21.02
C ASN A 174 -25.67 11.55 20.61
N ARG A 175 -26.83 11.01 20.32
CA ARG A 175 -28.02 11.80 19.93
C ARG A 175 -28.43 12.82 20.97
N THR A 176 -28.30 12.50 22.26
CA THR A 176 -28.57 13.42 23.36
C THR A 176 -27.76 14.71 23.22
N LEU A 177 -26.50 14.63 22.78
CA LEU A 177 -25.65 15.80 22.56
C LEU A 177 -26.20 16.70 21.44
N VAL A 178 -26.65 16.08 20.36
CA VAL A 178 -27.27 16.78 19.21
C VAL A 178 -28.59 17.42 19.58
N ASP A 179 -29.43 16.68 20.30
CA ASP A 179 -30.78 17.16 20.70
C ASP A 179 -30.68 18.28 21.74
N SER A 180 -29.76 18.19 22.70
CA SER A 180 -29.50 19.27 23.66
C SER A 180 -29.08 20.56 22.97
N ALA A 181 -28.24 20.47 21.94
CA ALA A 181 -27.81 21.63 21.16
C ALA A 181 -28.99 22.27 20.39
N ARG A 182 -29.91 21.46 19.86
CA ARG A 182 -31.15 21.96 19.21
C ARG A 182 -32.05 22.71 20.17
N VAL A 183 -32.23 22.17 21.38
CA VAL A 183 -33.02 22.84 22.43
C VAL A 183 -32.39 24.19 22.81
N LEU A 184 -31.09 24.30 22.78
CA LEU A 184 -30.35 25.55 23.02
C LEU A 184 -30.36 26.52 21.82
N GLY A 185 -31.06 26.19 20.73
CA GLY A 185 -31.19 27.04 19.55
C GLY A 185 -30.04 26.99 18.56
N ALA A 186 -29.18 25.97 18.63
CA ALA A 186 -28.08 25.81 17.66
C ALA A 186 -28.62 25.53 16.25
N SER A 187 -28.04 26.19 15.24
CA SER A 187 -28.36 25.92 13.84
C SER A 187 -27.84 24.54 13.39
N GLU A 188 -28.45 23.93 12.36
CA GLU A 188 -28.00 22.63 11.83
C GLU A 188 -26.52 22.70 11.33
N ARG A 189 -26.07 23.87 10.88
CA ARG A 189 -24.65 24.08 10.51
C ARG A 189 -23.74 24.05 11.73
N ASP A 190 -24.17 24.69 12.83
CA ASP A 190 -23.40 24.67 14.08
C ASP A 190 -23.32 23.27 14.68
N ILE A 191 -24.43 22.54 14.66
CA ILE A 191 -24.49 21.14 15.09
C ILE A 191 -23.52 20.29 14.26
N PHE A 192 -23.56 20.43 12.94
CA PHE A 192 -22.69 19.66 12.05
C PHE A 192 -21.21 19.98 12.26
N THR A 193 -20.84 21.27 12.29
CA THR A 193 -19.42 21.70 12.29
C THR A 193 -18.79 21.70 13.68
N LYS A 194 -19.57 22.05 14.72
CA LYS A 194 -19.03 22.25 16.09
C LYS A 194 -19.24 21.04 17.00
N ILE A 195 -20.19 20.15 16.67
CA ILE A 195 -20.54 19.01 17.51
C ILE A 195 -20.26 17.71 16.78
N LEU A 196 -20.92 17.47 15.66
CA LEU A 196 -20.90 16.17 14.98
C LEU A 196 -19.53 15.86 14.39
N LEU A 197 -18.95 16.79 13.64
CA LEU A 197 -17.65 16.57 12.97
C LEU A 197 -16.50 16.41 13.97
N PRO A 198 -16.37 17.24 15.04
CA PRO A 198 -15.36 17.02 16.07
C PRO A 198 -15.57 15.73 16.87
N ALA A 199 -16.83 15.34 17.16
CA ALA A 199 -17.10 14.09 17.86
C ALA A 199 -16.81 12.85 17.00
N ALA A 200 -17.03 12.91 15.69
CA ALA A 200 -16.71 11.85 14.74
C ALA A 200 -15.21 11.77 14.38
N ALA A 201 -14.44 12.86 14.57
CA ALA A 201 -13.07 12.98 14.13
C ALA A 201 -12.14 11.84 14.60
N PRO A 202 -12.21 11.32 15.84
CA PRO A 202 -11.36 10.20 16.25
C PRO A 202 -11.61 8.92 15.44
N SER A 203 -12.86 8.63 15.08
CA SER A 203 -13.20 7.48 14.23
C SER A 203 -12.72 7.68 12.79
N ILE A 204 -12.85 8.91 12.27
CA ILE A 204 -12.35 9.27 10.94
C ILE A 204 -10.84 9.08 10.89
N VAL A 205 -10.10 9.58 11.88
CA VAL A 205 -8.64 9.45 11.94
C VAL A 205 -8.20 7.99 12.04
N ASN A 206 -8.90 7.18 12.82
CA ASN A 206 -8.64 5.73 12.85
C ASN A 206 -8.87 5.09 11.46
N GLY A 207 -9.92 5.49 10.76
CA GLY A 207 -10.15 5.06 9.38
C GLY A 207 -9.08 5.49 8.40
N LEU A 208 -8.56 6.70 8.55
CA LEU A 208 -7.43 7.20 7.77
C LEU A 208 -6.17 6.35 8.01
N ARG A 209 -5.88 5.99 9.25
CA ARG A 209 -4.75 5.12 9.61
C ARG A 209 -4.87 3.74 8.97
N ILE A 210 -6.02 3.08 9.14
CA ILE A 210 -6.28 1.76 8.54
C ILE A 210 -6.19 1.87 7.00
N GLY A 211 -6.80 2.91 6.42
CA GLY A 211 -6.77 3.17 4.98
C GLY A 211 -5.35 3.35 4.44
N LEU A 212 -4.46 4.02 5.16
CA LEU A 212 -3.05 4.15 4.76
C LEU A 212 -2.31 2.81 4.76
N GLY A 213 -2.54 1.97 5.76
CA GLY A 213 -1.96 0.63 5.82
C GLY A 213 -2.40 -0.24 4.63
N VAL A 214 -3.71 -0.23 4.32
CA VAL A 214 -4.24 -0.94 3.15
C VAL A 214 -3.70 -0.35 1.84
N ALA A 215 -3.62 0.99 1.73
CA ALA A 215 -3.04 1.67 0.58
C ALA A 215 -1.58 1.23 0.32
N TRP A 216 -0.77 1.11 1.38
CA TRP A 216 0.61 0.64 1.30
C TRP A 216 0.70 -0.79 0.76
N MET A 217 -0.11 -1.71 1.29
CA MET A 217 -0.16 -3.10 0.81
C MET A 217 -0.62 -3.18 -0.66
N CYS A 218 -1.63 -2.40 -1.03
CA CYS A 218 -2.14 -2.35 -2.41
C CYS A 218 -1.10 -1.80 -3.38
N LEU A 219 -0.33 -0.77 -2.97
CA LEU A 219 0.74 -0.21 -3.77
C LEU A 219 1.82 -1.24 -4.08
N VAL A 220 2.37 -1.89 -3.05
CA VAL A 220 3.44 -2.90 -3.24
C VAL A 220 2.99 -3.99 -4.20
N SER A 221 1.76 -4.48 -4.03
CA SER A 221 1.18 -5.47 -4.92
C SER A 221 0.98 -4.95 -6.35
N ALA A 222 0.58 -3.68 -6.52
CA ALA A 222 0.43 -3.06 -7.82
C ALA A 222 1.78 -2.83 -8.54
N GLU A 223 2.85 -2.58 -7.79
CA GLU A 223 4.21 -2.45 -8.33
C GLU A 223 4.81 -3.78 -8.81
N MET A 224 4.33 -4.91 -8.28
CA MET A 224 4.75 -6.24 -8.72
C MET A 224 4.13 -6.65 -10.07
N LEU A 225 3.18 -5.88 -10.59
CA LEU A 225 2.50 -6.18 -11.84
C LEU A 225 3.30 -5.72 -13.06
N PRO A 226 3.08 -6.35 -14.24
CA PRO A 226 3.71 -5.95 -15.48
C PRO A 226 3.46 -4.48 -15.81
N GLY A 227 4.51 -3.81 -16.30
CA GLY A 227 4.43 -2.39 -16.66
C GLY A 227 4.92 -1.43 -15.59
N SER A 228 5.25 -1.88 -14.38
CA SER A 228 6.06 -1.10 -13.44
C SER A 228 7.52 -1.06 -13.89
N LEU A 229 8.17 0.09 -13.73
CA LEU A 229 9.58 0.29 -14.07
C LEU A 229 10.40 0.78 -12.86
N SER A 230 9.75 0.93 -11.71
CA SER A 230 10.36 1.46 -10.49
C SER A 230 9.46 1.16 -9.28
N GLY A 231 10.03 1.25 -8.08
CA GLY A 231 9.35 0.99 -6.83
C GLY A 231 9.85 -0.27 -6.14
N VAL A 232 9.54 -0.42 -4.84
CA VAL A 232 10.04 -1.53 -4.03
C VAL A 232 9.45 -2.86 -4.48
N GLY A 233 8.16 -2.89 -4.84
CA GLY A 233 7.51 -4.10 -5.35
C GLY A 233 8.11 -4.55 -6.68
N TYR A 234 8.41 -3.61 -7.58
CA TYR A 234 9.10 -3.91 -8.83
C TYR A 234 10.51 -4.45 -8.60
N LEU A 235 11.28 -3.84 -7.69
CA LEU A 235 12.61 -4.29 -7.31
C LEU A 235 12.59 -5.76 -6.83
N ILE A 236 11.63 -6.12 -5.97
CA ILE A 236 11.47 -7.49 -5.46
C ILE A 236 11.17 -8.47 -6.59
N THR A 237 10.23 -8.14 -7.48
CA THR A 237 9.86 -9.02 -8.59
C THR A 237 11.02 -9.24 -9.54
N HIS A 238 11.77 -8.17 -9.85
CA HIS A 238 12.93 -8.28 -10.72
C HIS A 238 14.07 -9.06 -10.05
N ALA A 239 14.37 -8.79 -8.79
CA ALA A 239 15.35 -9.55 -8.01
C ALA A 239 15.04 -11.05 -7.98
N TYR A 240 13.74 -11.40 -7.83
CA TYR A 240 13.28 -12.78 -7.90
C TYR A 240 13.58 -13.40 -9.28
N THR A 241 13.33 -12.69 -10.39
CA THR A 241 13.57 -13.22 -11.74
C THR A 241 15.05 -13.44 -12.07
N VAL A 242 15.96 -12.68 -11.44
CA VAL A 242 17.42 -12.85 -11.61
C VAL A 242 18.06 -13.71 -10.50
N GLY A 243 17.25 -14.33 -9.64
CA GLY A 243 17.72 -15.26 -8.60
C GLY A 243 18.40 -14.59 -7.39
N ARG A 244 18.28 -13.25 -7.21
CA ARG A 244 18.85 -12.49 -6.09
C ARG A 244 17.90 -12.48 -4.87
N THR A 245 17.86 -13.58 -4.15
CA THR A 245 17.03 -13.76 -2.93
C THR A 245 17.41 -12.82 -1.78
N ASP A 246 18.64 -12.41 -1.69
CA ASP A 246 19.15 -11.41 -0.77
C ASP A 246 18.41 -10.06 -0.92
N VAL A 247 18.25 -9.59 -2.16
CA VAL A 247 17.54 -8.35 -2.49
C VAL A 247 16.03 -8.48 -2.25
N VAL A 248 15.45 -9.66 -2.52
CA VAL A 248 14.04 -9.93 -2.22
C VAL A 248 13.76 -9.77 -0.72
N ILE A 249 14.61 -10.39 0.14
CA ILE A 249 14.44 -10.30 1.60
C ILE A 249 14.71 -8.88 2.09
N ALA A 250 15.75 -8.21 1.59
CA ALA A 250 16.03 -6.80 1.93
C ALA A 250 14.86 -5.88 1.53
N GLY A 251 14.24 -6.12 0.38
CA GLY A 251 13.02 -5.43 -0.05
C GLY A 251 11.84 -5.68 0.88
N MET A 252 11.60 -6.92 1.29
CA MET A 252 10.51 -7.27 2.23
C MET A 252 10.71 -6.60 3.60
N ILE A 253 11.94 -6.58 4.12
CA ILE A 253 12.29 -5.88 5.37
C ILE A 253 12.04 -4.38 5.21
N SER A 254 12.46 -3.80 4.09
CA SER A 254 12.25 -2.38 3.80
C SER A 254 10.77 -2.00 3.75
N ILE A 255 9.92 -2.83 3.11
CA ILE A 255 8.46 -2.64 3.10
C ILE A 255 7.90 -2.64 4.51
N SER A 256 8.34 -3.58 5.35
CA SER A 256 7.89 -3.71 6.74
C SER A 256 8.30 -2.51 7.59
N VAL A 257 9.56 -2.05 7.44
CA VAL A 257 10.08 -0.88 8.16
C VAL A 257 9.33 0.39 7.75
N VAL A 258 9.15 0.62 6.45
CA VAL A 258 8.43 1.81 5.95
C VAL A 258 6.96 1.77 6.39
N GLY A 259 6.29 0.63 6.30
CA GLY A 259 4.93 0.47 6.79
C GLY A 259 4.80 0.77 8.30
N ALA A 260 5.73 0.26 9.11
CA ALA A 260 5.77 0.56 10.54
C ALA A 260 6.03 2.05 10.83
N LEU A 261 6.92 2.70 10.07
CA LEU A 261 7.18 4.14 10.20
C LEU A 261 5.95 4.98 9.85
N LEU A 262 5.23 4.63 8.79
CA LEU A 262 3.98 5.29 8.40
C LEU A 262 2.92 5.15 9.50
N ASP A 263 2.76 3.95 10.07
CA ASP A 263 1.82 3.71 11.17
C ASP A 263 2.22 4.45 12.45
N MET A 264 3.50 4.45 12.83
CA MET A 264 4.01 5.21 13.97
C MET A 264 3.82 6.72 13.80
N ALA A 265 4.06 7.25 12.60
CA ALA A 265 3.83 8.67 12.30
C ALA A 265 2.35 9.05 12.48
N PHE A 266 1.45 8.19 12.01
CA PHE A 266 0.00 8.39 12.18
C PHE A 266 -0.42 8.33 13.67
N GLN A 267 0.08 7.33 14.43
CA GLN A 267 -0.18 7.23 15.87
C GLN A 267 0.31 8.45 16.63
N TRP A 268 1.48 8.98 16.26
CA TRP A 268 2.03 10.16 16.90
C TRP A 268 1.15 11.40 16.68
N ILE A 269 0.64 11.59 15.43
CA ILE A 269 -0.30 12.67 15.09
C ILE A 269 -1.61 12.50 15.87
N GLU A 270 -2.14 11.28 15.93
CA GLU A 270 -3.37 10.95 16.64
C GLU A 270 -3.25 11.28 18.12
N ARG A 271 -2.18 10.81 18.79
CA ARG A 271 -1.93 11.06 20.22
C ARG A 271 -1.79 12.55 20.54
N ARG A 272 -1.16 13.33 19.66
CA ARG A 272 -1.02 14.78 19.88
C ARG A 272 -2.33 15.55 19.70
N LYS A 273 -3.13 15.21 18.70
CA LYS A 273 -4.36 15.95 18.37
C LYS A 273 -5.58 15.53 19.18
N TYR A 274 -5.65 14.26 19.63
CA TYR A 274 -6.83 13.68 20.26
C TYR A 274 -6.55 13.11 21.67
N ALA A 275 -5.64 13.71 22.42
CA ALA A 275 -5.30 13.32 23.79
C ALA A 275 -6.50 13.35 24.75
N TRP A 276 -7.51 14.20 24.50
CA TRP A 276 -8.73 14.33 25.29
C TRP A 276 -9.62 13.08 25.30
N LYS A 277 -9.50 12.18 24.30
CA LYS A 277 -10.26 10.92 24.25
C LYS A 277 -9.88 9.93 25.38
N GLN A 278 -8.70 10.07 25.96
CA GLN A 278 -8.25 9.19 27.05
C GLN A 278 -8.97 9.48 28.40
N PHE A 279 -9.61 10.63 28.54
CA PHE A 279 -10.32 11.04 29.75
C PHE A 279 -11.82 10.68 29.76
N SER A 280 -12.37 10.08 28.72
CA SER A 280 -13.79 9.72 28.59
C SER A 280 -14.04 8.21 28.73
N ARG A 281 -13.20 7.50 29.49
CA ARG A 281 -13.46 6.11 29.94
C ARG A 281 -13.86 6.08 31.38
#